data_19b4d7d0d7bc143cdb580ad1711d0822
#
_entry.id   19b4d7d0d7bc143cdb580ad1711d0822
#
_cell.length_a   1.000
_cell.length_b   1.000
_cell.length_c   1.000
_cell.angle_alpha   90.00
_cell.angle_beta   90.00
_cell.angle_gamma   90.00
#
_symmetry.space_group_name_H-M   'P 1'
#
loop_
_entity.id
_entity.type
_entity.pdbx_description
1 polymer ?
#
loop_
_entity_poly.entity_id
_entity_poly.type
_entity_poly.pdbx_seq_one_letter_code
_entity_poly.pdbx_strand_id
1 'polypeptide(L)'
;EYWELAGASPSTIISQFTTEATTQLENAGFEYWTDGTPMLVFGSGQSMWWDSGNHGSATASINITAYSTEYKNSGNFSAKLQSKKAGMMGVYQFAAGNLFAGKYIATEMSGVRGNGVLGWGRPFSSRPVALKGYIRYEPKAVDMTNNCSYINAGDMDKGCIYIALGDWVG
;
A
#
# COMPACT_ATOMS: atom_id res chain seq x y z
N GLU A 1 16.48 -19.97 36.99
CA GLU A 1 16.87 -19.84 38.43
C GLU A 1 15.60 -19.86 39.25
N TYR A 2 15.51 -20.84 40.15
CA TYR A 2 14.39 -20.96 41.10
C TYR A 2 14.78 -20.22 42.37
N TRP A 3 13.89 -19.35 42.84
CA TRP A 3 14.06 -18.69 44.13
C TRP A 3 13.20 -19.46 45.17
N GLU A 4 13.82 -20.17 46.07
CA GLU A 4 13.14 -20.74 47.22
C GLU A 4 13.16 -19.72 48.37
N LEU A 5 12.01 -19.30 48.80
CA LEU A 5 11.83 -18.61 50.06
C LEU A 5 11.84 -19.65 51.17
N ALA A 6 12.75 -19.53 52.11
CA ALA A 6 12.89 -20.47 53.24
C ALA A 6 11.54 -20.58 53.99
N GLY A 7 10.98 -21.79 54.01
CA GLY A 7 9.75 -22.14 54.73
C GLY A 7 8.46 -22.08 53.92
N ALA A 8 8.52 -21.80 52.59
CA ALA A 8 7.34 -21.88 51.73
C ALA A 8 7.38 -23.13 50.86
N SER A 9 6.26 -23.83 50.77
CA SER A 9 6.11 -24.89 49.78
C SER A 9 6.04 -24.26 48.39
N PRO A 10 6.73 -24.81 47.37
CA PRO A 10 6.65 -24.33 46.04
C PRO A 10 5.20 -24.38 45.52
N SER A 11 4.65 -23.27 45.12
CA SER A 11 3.35 -23.22 44.46
C SER A 11 3.56 -23.06 42.97
N THR A 12 2.99 -23.94 42.17
CA THR A 12 2.99 -23.81 40.72
C THR A 12 1.85 -22.90 40.32
N ILE A 13 2.16 -21.72 39.79
CA ILE A 13 1.18 -20.87 39.17
C ILE A 13 1.13 -21.22 37.67
N ILE A 14 0.04 -21.83 37.26
CA ILE A 14 -0.19 -22.07 35.83
C ILE A 14 -0.95 -20.88 35.28
N SER A 15 -0.28 -20.09 34.45
CA SER A 15 -0.93 -19.05 33.66
C SER A 15 -1.26 -19.63 32.29
N GLN A 16 -2.55 -19.68 31.99
CA GLN A 16 -3.01 -19.99 30.64
C GLN A 16 -3.14 -18.66 29.87
N PHE A 17 -2.56 -18.59 28.71
CA PHE A 17 -2.79 -17.49 27.77
C PHE A 17 -3.14 -18.07 26.41
N THR A 18 -4.07 -17.42 25.73
CA THR A 18 -4.42 -17.79 24.37
C THR A 18 -3.69 -16.82 23.45
N THR A 19 -2.90 -17.35 22.53
CA THR A 19 -2.33 -16.54 21.46
C THR A 19 -3.43 -16.11 20.49
N GLU A 20 -3.38 -14.86 20.05
CA GLU A 20 -4.29 -14.41 19.01
C GLU A 20 -4.14 -15.27 17.74
N ALA A 21 -5.26 -15.54 17.08
CA ALA A 21 -5.22 -16.19 15.78
C ALA A 21 -4.43 -15.33 14.78
N THR A 22 -3.72 -15.97 13.86
CA THR A 22 -3.04 -15.27 12.80
C THR A 22 -4.04 -14.48 11.95
N THR A 23 -3.85 -13.16 11.90
CA THR A 23 -4.70 -12.27 11.10
C THR A 23 -3.97 -11.93 9.81
N GLN A 24 -4.66 -12.07 8.69
CA GLN A 24 -4.22 -11.59 7.40
C GLN A 24 -4.80 -10.20 7.12
N LEU A 25 -4.10 -9.41 6.33
CA LEU A 25 -4.62 -8.15 5.83
C LEU A 25 -5.81 -8.41 4.91
N GLU A 26 -6.81 -7.55 4.97
CA GLU A 26 -7.93 -7.62 4.04
C GLU A 26 -7.43 -7.49 2.60
N ASN A 27 -7.98 -8.29 1.70
CA ASN A 27 -7.57 -8.35 0.30
C ASN A 27 -6.03 -8.43 0.11
N ALA A 28 -5.33 -9.17 0.98
CA ALA A 28 -3.87 -9.32 0.92
C ALA A 28 -3.37 -9.94 -0.39
N GLY A 29 -4.20 -10.75 -1.05
CA GLY A 29 -3.93 -11.35 -2.35
C GLY A 29 -4.29 -10.46 -3.54
N PHE A 30 -4.89 -9.29 -3.31
CA PHE A 30 -5.37 -8.38 -4.37
C PHE A 30 -6.35 -9.03 -5.36
N GLU A 31 -7.23 -9.89 -4.84
CA GLU A 31 -8.21 -10.61 -5.66
C GLU A 31 -9.51 -9.80 -5.91
N TYR A 32 -9.74 -8.76 -5.12
CA TYR A 32 -10.99 -8.01 -5.15
C TYR A 32 -10.77 -6.60 -5.66
N TRP A 33 -11.48 -6.27 -6.72
CA TRP A 33 -11.39 -4.98 -7.42
C TRP A 33 -12.77 -4.47 -7.80
N THR A 34 -12.91 -3.17 -7.90
CA THR A 34 -14.05 -2.52 -8.54
C THR A 34 -13.56 -1.82 -9.80
N ASP A 35 -14.08 -2.28 -10.94
CA ASP A 35 -13.72 -1.70 -12.24
C ASP A 35 -14.22 -0.27 -12.39
N GLY A 36 -13.48 0.50 -13.15
CA GLY A 36 -13.82 1.88 -13.45
C GLY A 36 -12.62 2.81 -13.56
N THR A 37 -12.91 4.09 -13.54
CA THR A 37 -11.90 5.16 -13.46
C THR A 37 -12.44 6.18 -12.45
N PRO A 38 -11.99 6.12 -11.20
CA PRO A 38 -10.90 5.29 -10.67
C PRO A 38 -11.26 3.80 -10.55
N MET A 39 -10.29 2.92 -10.83
CA MET A 39 -10.32 1.52 -10.42
C MET A 39 -9.96 1.42 -8.94
N LEU A 40 -10.72 0.65 -8.16
CA LEU A 40 -10.56 0.56 -6.71
C LEU A 40 -10.11 -0.84 -6.28
N VAL A 41 -9.35 -0.91 -5.19
CA VAL A 41 -8.70 -2.14 -4.70
C VAL A 41 -9.56 -2.83 -3.64
N PHE A 42 -10.85 -2.91 -3.87
CA PHE A 42 -11.82 -3.67 -3.08
C PHE A 42 -13.02 -4.06 -3.94
N GLY A 43 -13.70 -5.13 -3.58
CA GLY A 43 -14.91 -5.60 -4.23
C GLY A 43 -16.19 -5.13 -3.53
N SER A 44 -17.31 -5.37 -4.17
CA SER A 44 -18.64 -5.10 -3.58
C SER A 44 -18.81 -5.86 -2.26
N GLY A 45 -19.27 -5.17 -1.23
CA GLY A 45 -19.50 -5.73 0.11
C GLY A 45 -18.25 -5.90 0.97
N GLN A 46 -17.09 -5.46 0.49
CA GLN A 46 -15.84 -5.48 1.25
C GLN A 46 -15.47 -4.11 1.79
N SER A 47 -14.75 -4.08 2.89
CA SER A 47 -14.17 -2.84 3.38
C SER A 47 -12.99 -2.43 2.51
N MET A 48 -12.78 -1.14 2.37
CA MET A 48 -11.63 -0.59 1.67
C MET A 48 -10.44 -0.59 2.61
N TRP A 49 -9.55 -1.59 2.48
CA TRP A 49 -8.27 -1.63 3.20
C TRP A 49 -7.18 -0.88 2.45
N TRP A 50 -7.12 -1.12 1.14
CA TRP A 50 -6.14 -0.55 0.24
C TRP A 50 -6.73 0.59 -0.56
N ASP A 51 -5.90 1.59 -0.82
CA ASP A 51 -6.23 2.67 -1.74
C ASP A 51 -5.02 3.05 -2.58
N SER A 52 -5.24 3.93 -3.56
CA SER A 52 -4.22 4.33 -4.52
C SER A 52 -4.43 5.76 -4.99
N GLY A 53 -3.47 6.29 -5.73
CA GLY A 53 -3.58 7.58 -6.40
C GLY A 53 -4.52 7.59 -7.61
N ASN A 54 -5.25 6.51 -7.87
CA ASN A 54 -6.22 6.45 -8.98
C ASN A 54 -7.27 7.56 -8.91
N HIS A 55 -7.70 7.95 -7.72
CA HIS A 55 -8.65 9.06 -7.54
C HIS A 55 -8.14 10.36 -8.16
N GLY A 56 -6.85 10.67 -7.97
CA GLY A 56 -6.23 11.83 -8.58
C GLY A 56 -6.03 11.68 -10.09
N SER A 57 -5.50 10.54 -10.52
CA SER A 57 -5.22 10.29 -11.94
C SER A 57 -6.48 10.08 -12.79
N ALA A 58 -7.60 9.71 -12.17
CA ALA A 58 -8.90 9.58 -12.83
C ALA A 58 -9.39 10.89 -13.44
N THR A 59 -8.96 12.04 -12.92
CA THR A 59 -9.25 13.36 -13.54
C THR A 59 -8.67 13.48 -14.95
N ALA A 60 -7.61 12.73 -15.25
CA ALA A 60 -7.03 12.59 -16.58
C ALA A 60 -7.47 11.28 -17.28
N SER A 61 -8.52 10.61 -16.78
CA SER A 61 -9.07 9.37 -17.31
C SER A 61 -8.08 8.21 -17.35
N ILE A 62 -7.16 8.13 -16.38
CA ILE A 62 -6.17 7.04 -16.29
C ILE A 62 -6.17 6.40 -14.90
N ASN A 63 -5.88 5.09 -14.88
CA ASN A 63 -5.54 4.37 -13.67
C ASN A 63 -4.02 4.12 -13.63
N ILE A 64 -3.38 4.41 -12.52
CA ILE A 64 -1.96 4.14 -12.26
C ILE A 64 -1.76 2.84 -11.45
N THR A 65 -2.85 2.35 -10.89
CA THR A 65 -2.94 1.08 -10.16
C THR A 65 -4.12 0.29 -10.71
N ALA A 66 -3.88 -0.95 -11.10
CA ALA A 66 -4.88 -1.83 -11.69
C ALA A 66 -4.57 -3.29 -11.31
N TYR A 67 -5.49 -4.20 -11.55
CA TYR A 67 -5.14 -5.62 -11.50
C TYR A 67 -4.41 -6.07 -12.77
N SER A 68 -3.68 -7.17 -12.63
CA SER A 68 -3.09 -7.92 -13.74
C SER A 68 -3.48 -9.38 -13.63
N THR A 69 -3.82 -9.97 -14.77
CA THR A 69 -4.05 -11.41 -14.93
C THR A 69 -2.83 -12.15 -15.48
N GLU A 70 -1.87 -11.40 -15.98
CA GLU A 70 -0.68 -11.93 -16.65
C GLU A 70 0.40 -12.33 -15.65
N TYR A 71 0.71 -11.45 -14.70
CA TYR A 71 1.78 -11.65 -13.73
C TYR A 71 1.19 -11.85 -12.35
N LYS A 72 0.98 -13.10 -11.97
CA LYS A 72 0.46 -13.52 -10.68
C LYS A 72 1.18 -14.76 -10.20
N ASN A 73 1.36 -14.90 -8.90
CA ASN A 73 1.92 -16.10 -8.30
C ASN A 73 0.84 -17.12 -7.96
N SER A 74 -0.32 -16.65 -7.53
CA SER A 74 -1.50 -17.46 -7.18
C SER A 74 -2.76 -16.65 -7.43
N GLY A 75 -3.92 -17.29 -7.33
CA GLY A 75 -5.20 -16.62 -7.53
C GLY A 75 -5.45 -16.20 -8.97
N ASN A 76 -6.31 -15.20 -9.15
CA ASN A 76 -6.72 -14.68 -10.45
C ASN A 76 -6.00 -13.39 -10.82
N PHE A 77 -5.63 -12.58 -9.82
CA PHE A 77 -5.11 -11.23 -10.00
C PHE A 77 -3.83 -10.98 -9.21
N SER A 78 -3.13 -9.95 -9.59
CA SER A 78 -2.10 -9.26 -8.79
C SER A 78 -2.27 -7.76 -8.93
N ALA A 79 -1.74 -6.98 -8.02
CA ALA A 79 -1.72 -5.53 -8.14
C ALA A 79 -0.59 -5.08 -9.09
N LYS A 80 -0.96 -4.37 -10.15
CA LYS A 80 -0.05 -3.75 -11.11
C LYS A 80 -0.01 -2.24 -10.88
N LEU A 81 1.15 -1.74 -10.51
CA LEU A 81 1.42 -0.33 -10.31
C LEU A 81 2.25 0.18 -11.49
N GLN A 82 1.76 1.22 -12.15
CA GLN A 82 2.42 1.77 -13.32
C GLN A 82 2.39 3.30 -13.28
N SER A 83 3.54 3.91 -13.14
CA SER A 83 3.66 5.36 -13.26
C SER A 83 3.32 5.83 -14.67
N LYS A 84 2.57 6.92 -14.76
CA LYS A 84 2.08 7.45 -16.03
C LYS A 84 2.16 8.98 -16.04
N LYS A 85 2.14 9.56 -17.23
CA LYS A 85 1.90 10.99 -17.41
C LYS A 85 0.40 11.23 -17.37
N ALA A 86 -0.06 12.02 -16.40
CA ALA A 86 -1.45 12.42 -16.22
C ALA A 86 -1.61 13.90 -16.61
N GLY A 87 -2.61 14.21 -17.40
CA GLY A 87 -2.86 15.59 -17.81
C GLY A 87 -3.62 15.68 -19.12
N MET A 88 -3.88 16.90 -19.55
CA MET A 88 -4.57 17.21 -20.80
C MET A 88 -4.01 18.50 -21.43
N MET A 89 -4.32 18.73 -22.70
CA MET A 89 -3.97 19.95 -23.44
C MET A 89 -2.48 20.33 -23.38
N GLY A 90 -1.59 19.33 -23.37
CA GLY A 90 -0.13 19.56 -23.34
C GLY A 90 0.44 19.84 -21.94
N VAL A 91 -0.37 19.95 -20.92
CA VAL A 91 0.07 20.07 -19.52
C VAL A 91 0.02 18.70 -18.87
N TYR A 92 1.18 18.14 -18.56
CA TYR A 92 1.29 16.82 -17.96
C TYR A 92 2.00 16.86 -16.61
N GLN A 93 1.56 16.00 -15.72
CA GLN A 93 2.14 15.76 -14.42
C GLN A 93 2.49 14.27 -14.29
N PHE A 94 3.58 13.98 -13.61
CA PHE A 94 3.94 12.62 -13.25
C PHE A 94 2.96 12.09 -12.20
N ALA A 95 2.32 10.97 -12.50
CA ALA A 95 1.46 10.22 -11.58
C ALA A 95 2.14 8.90 -11.24
N ALA A 96 2.71 8.79 -10.05
CA ALA A 96 3.39 7.59 -9.59
C ALA A 96 2.40 6.46 -9.34
N GLY A 97 2.65 5.28 -9.91
CA GLY A 97 1.93 4.06 -9.58
C GLY A 97 2.15 3.73 -8.10
N ASN A 98 1.08 3.70 -7.31
CA ASN A 98 1.17 3.47 -5.87
C ASN A 98 -0.03 2.67 -5.35
N LEU A 99 0.20 2.01 -4.22
CA LEU A 99 -0.80 1.28 -3.46
C LEU A 99 -0.43 1.38 -1.99
N PHE A 100 -1.38 1.68 -1.14
CA PHE A 100 -1.12 1.85 0.29
C PHE A 100 -2.32 1.41 1.15
N ALA A 101 -2.04 0.98 2.37
CA ALA A 101 -3.08 0.84 3.39
C ALA A 101 -3.50 2.23 3.84
N GLY A 102 -4.77 2.58 3.66
CA GLY A 102 -5.24 3.92 3.97
C GLY A 102 -6.43 4.36 3.12
N LYS A 103 -6.53 5.68 2.92
CA LYS A 103 -7.60 6.29 2.14
C LYS A 103 -7.08 7.52 1.39
N TYR A 104 -7.43 7.63 0.13
CA TYR A 104 -7.33 8.90 -0.60
C TYR A 104 -8.40 9.85 -0.10
N ILE A 105 -8.01 11.06 0.30
CA ILE A 105 -8.94 12.03 0.91
C ILE A 105 -9.39 13.05 -0.13
N ALA A 106 -8.45 13.69 -0.80
CA ALA A 106 -8.74 14.76 -1.74
C ALA A 106 -7.59 15.00 -2.73
N THR A 107 -7.88 15.75 -3.77
CA THR A 107 -6.86 16.39 -4.60
C THR A 107 -6.85 17.88 -4.30
N GLU A 108 -5.73 18.40 -3.84
CA GLU A 108 -5.51 19.83 -3.69
C GLU A 108 -4.81 20.38 -4.93
N MET A 109 -5.38 21.42 -5.51
CA MET A 109 -4.83 22.06 -6.69
C MET A 109 -3.91 23.21 -6.31
N SER A 110 -2.69 23.22 -6.87
CA SER A 110 -1.76 24.34 -6.81
C SER A 110 -1.46 24.79 -8.24
N GLY A 111 -2.21 25.76 -8.71
CA GLY A 111 -2.22 26.12 -10.13
C GLY A 111 -2.73 24.96 -10.99
N VAL A 112 -1.90 24.48 -11.90
CA VAL A 112 -2.22 23.34 -12.78
C VAL A 112 -1.79 21.98 -12.20
N ARG A 113 -1.21 21.96 -11.01
CA ARG A 113 -0.71 20.74 -10.36
C ARG A 113 -1.69 20.26 -9.31
N GLY A 114 -2.02 18.96 -9.36
CA GLY A 114 -2.82 18.28 -8.33
C GLY A 114 -1.92 17.53 -7.36
N ASN A 115 -2.09 17.78 -6.07
CA ASN A 115 -1.45 17.02 -4.99
C ASN A 115 -2.48 16.16 -4.29
N GLY A 116 -2.20 14.87 -4.15
CA GLY A 116 -3.07 13.96 -3.41
C GLY A 116 -2.91 14.16 -1.90
N VAL A 117 -4.01 14.35 -1.21
CA VAL A 117 -4.09 14.29 0.26
C VAL A 117 -4.48 12.88 0.65
N LEU A 118 -3.65 12.24 1.45
CA LEU A 118 -3.77 10.83 1.80
C LEU A 118 -3.87 10.64 3.30
N GLY A 119 -4.80 9.81 3.73
CA GLY A 119 -4.83 9.26 5.09
C GLY A 119 -4.08 7.92 5.10
N TRP A 120 -2.86 7.92 5.59
CA TRP A 120 -2.03 6.74 5.68
C TRP A 120 -2.42 5.85 6.85
N GLY A 121 -2.34 4.55 6.64
CA GLY A 121 -2.50 3.54 7.67
C GLY A 121 -3.93 3.04 7.83
N ARG A 122 -4.03 1.86 8.43
CA ARG A 122 -5.26 1.21 8.86
C ARG A 122 -5.05 0.63 10.24
N PRO A 123 -6.06 0.62 11.11
CA PRO A 123 -5.94 -0.04 12.41
C PRO A 123 -5.52 -1.51 12.23
N PHE A 124 -4.48 -1.89 12.94
CA PHE A 124 -3.97 -3.26 12.93
C PHE A 124 -3.49 -3.62 14.35
N SER A 125 -4.25 -4.47 15.03
CA SER A 125 -4.00 -4.81 16.43
C SER A 125 -3.17 -6.08 16.62
N SER A 126 -3.02 -6.89 15.57
CA SER A 126 -2.26 -8.14 15.64
C SER A 126 -0.75 -7.88 15.60
N ARG A 127 0.03 -8.85 16.08
CA ARG A 127 1.50 -8.80 16.06
C ARG A 127 2.04 -9.57 14.86
N PRO A 128 2.37 -8.89 13.74
CA PRO A 128 2.88 -9.57 12.57
C PRO A 128 4.29 -10.10 12.81
N VAL A 129 4.58 -11.27 12.30
CA VAL A 129 5.92 -11.89 12.36
C VAL A 129 6.72 -11.67 11.09
N ALA A 130 6.06 -11.42 9.97
CA ALA A 130 6.71 -11.17 8.69
C ALA A 130 5.75 -10.52 7.69
N LEU A 131 6.30 -9.74 6.76
CA LEU A 131 5.68 -9.38 5.48
C LEU A 131 6.28 -10.27 4.40
N LYS A 132 5.43 -11.01 3.69
CA LYS A 132 5.85 -11.88 2.59
C LYS A 132 5.02 -11.58 1.35
N GLY A 133 5.65 -11.62 0.19
CA GLY A 133 4.97 -11.40 -1.07
C GLY A 133 5.87 -11.73 -2.26
N TYR A 134 5.27 -11.75 -3.44
CA TYR A 134 5.97 -11.91 -4.71
C TYR A 134 5.93 -10.59 -5.45
N ILE A 135 7.06 -10.19 -6.00
CA ILE A 135 7.23 -8.90 -6.66
C ILE A 135 7.89 -9.16 -8.01
N ARG A 136 7.31 -8.58 -9.04
CA ARG A 136 7.98 -8.39 -10.33
C ARG A 136 8.19 -6.89 -10.52
N TYR A 137 9.40 -6.50 -10.81
CA TYR A 137 9.75 -5.11 -11.07
C TYR A 137 10.45 -4.97 -12.41
N GLU A 138 9.96 -4.05 -13.22
CA GLU A 138 10.51 -3.71 -14.52
C GLU A 138 10.86 -2.22 -14.52
N PRO A 139 12.11 -1.86 -14.17
CA PRO A 139 12.53 -0.47 -14.17
C PRO A 139 12.53 0.10 -15.60
N LYS A 140 12.23 1.38 -15.69
CA LYS A 140 12.28 2.13 -16.96
C LYS A 140 13.13 3.37 -16.81
N ALA A 141 13.62 3.88 -17.94
CA ALA A 141 14.34 5.12 -17.94
C ALA A 141 13.42 6.28 -17.55
N VAL A 142 13.89 7.12 -16.65
CA VAL A 142 13.21 8.34 -16.23
C VAL A 142 13.14 9.30 -17.42
N ASP A 143 11.93 9.68 -17.81
CA ASP A 143 11.68 10.59 -18.93
C ASP A 143 11.07 11.93 -18.50
N MET A 144 10.76 12.09 -17.20
CA MET A 144 10.24 13.32 -16.62
C MET A 144 10.94 13.60 -15.28
N THR A 145 11.67 14.69 -15.23
CA THR A 145 12.25 15.22 -14.00
C THR A 145 11.66 16.60 -13.73
N ASN A 146 11.37 16.91 -12.47
CA ASN A 146 10.81 18.20 -12.08
C ASN A 146 11.75 18.86 -11.07
N ASN A 147 12.85 19.44 -11.56
CA ASN A 147 13.87 20.10 -10.75
C ASN A 147 14.41 19.23 -9.59
N CYS A 148 14.46 17.92 -9.79
CA CYS A 148 15.05 16.99 -8.83
C CYS A 148 16.55 16.90 -9.09
N SER A 149 17.36 17.26 -8.09
CA SER A 149 18.83 17.20 -8.20
C SER A 149 19.41 15.79 -8.08
N TYR A 150 18.59 14.81 -7.70
CA TYR A 150 19.05 13.45 -7.42
C TYR A 150 18.72 12.47 -8.54
N ILE A 151 17.91 12.85 -9.50
CA ILE A 151 17.43 12.00 -10.59
C ILE A 151 17.60 12.75 -11.90
N ASN A 152 18.25 12.11 -12.87
CA ASN A 152 18.44 12.66 -14.20
C ASN A 152 17.54 11.92 -15.20
N ALA A 153 17.23 12.59 -16.30
CA ALA A 153 16.60 11.93 -17.44
C ALA A 153 17.54 10.82 -17.96
N GLY A 154 16.95 9.65 -18.16
CA GLY A 154 17.69 8.45 -18.57
C GLY A 154 18.17 7.55 -17.42
N ASP A 155 18.16 8.02 -16.18
CA ASP A 155 18.40 7.15 -15.03
C ASP A 155 17.33 6.06 -14.97
N MET A 156 17.68 4.87 -14.49
CA MET A 156 16.69 3.82 -14.26
C MET A 156 15.90 4.12 -12.98
N ASP A 157 14.57 4.06 -13.08
CA ASP A 157 13.69 4.30 -11.94
C ASP A 157 13.83 3.21 -10.86
N LYS A 158 13.37 3.50 -9.65
CA LYS A 158 13.40 2.58 -8.51
C LYS A 158 12.03 2.52 -7.85
N GLY A 159 11.58 1.29 -7.58
CA GLY A 159 10.40 1.02 -6.76
C GLY A 159 10.77 0.97 -5.28
N CYS A 160 9.81 1.31 -4.42
CA CYS A 160 9.94 1.18 -2.97
C CYS A 160 8.74 0.43 -2.41
N ILE A 161 9.00 -0.57 -1.57
CA ILE A 161 7.99 -1.30 -0.80
C ILE A 161 8.43 -1.32 0.64
N TYR A 162 7.56 -0.86 1.53
CA TYR A 162 7.85 -0.87 2.96
C TYR A 162 6.59 -1.11 3.79
N ILE A 163 6.79 -1.49 5.03
CA ILE A 163 5.77 -1.57 6.07
C ILE A 163 6.25 -0.76 7.27
N ALA A 164 5.33 -0.05 7.88
CA ALA A 164 5.53 0.61 9.14
C ALA A 164 4.35 0.31 10.07
N LEU A 165 4.64 0.02 11.32
CA LEU A 165 3.67 -0.17 12.39
C LEU A 165 4.02 0.80 13.52
N GLY A 166 3.01 1.38 14.11
CA GLY A 166 3.20 2.33 15.22
C GLY A 166 1.87 2.86 15.73
N ASP A 167 1.95 3.57 16.84
CA ASP A 167 0.82 4.32 17.37
C ASP A 167 0.76 5.67 16.64
N TRP A 168 -0.31 5.87 15.91
CA TRP A 168 -0.52 7.10 15.14
C TRP A 168 -1.56 7.95 15.88
N VAL A 169 -1.21 9.18 16.16
CA VAL A 169 -2.13 10.20 16.65
C VAL A 169 -2.49 11.08 15.46
N GLY A 170 -3.76 11.03 15.04
CA GLY A 170 -4.32 11.86 13.97
C GLY A 170 -4.90 13.16 14.48
#